data_47c476d983227fbc0521cd98c27dadc3
#
_entry.id   47c476d983227fbc0521cd98c27dadc3
#
_cell.length_a   1.000
_cell.length_b   1.000
_cell.length_c   1.000
_cell.angle_alpha   90.00
_cell.angle_beta   90.00
_cell.angle_gamma   90.00
#
_symmetry.space_group_name_H-M   'P 1'
#
loop_
_entity.id
_entity.type
_entity.pdbx_description
1 polymer ?
#
loop_
_entity_poly.entity_id
_entity_poly.type
_entity_poly.pdbx_seq_one_letter_code
_entity_poly.pdbx_strand_id
1 'polypeptide(L)'
;MRKTSPERHHFVSSNEKAKSNIIARLVQIARKDRLSYDDFLYVCQQARRKLGLRRPKRERKLPQLLGEGDLKRFFRVIQDCGDVGHEIMLKFLFFTAVRVSELVNIKVGDVDLGSCKVFIDRGKGAKDRYILFPASFRLVLKSHLQANPKNRYLFETRRFGPFTPRRIQQIVQGYRAQAGITQPVHPHLFRHQMITYLTSNGLSDAQIQLISGHESKKSLEIYQHLSLDAVEQAYQEALQRVSI
;
A
#
# COMPACT_ATOMS: atom_id res chain seq x y z
N MET A 1 18.54 -47.83 -19.85
CA MET A 1 18.81 -46.61 -20.61
C MET A 1 18.43 -45.39 -19.76
N ARG A 2 19.42 -44.76 -19.15
CA ARG A 2 19.23 -43.53 -18.34
C ARG A 2 19.35 -42.35 -19.29
N LYS A 3 18.26 -41.54 -19.42
CA LYS A 3 18.29 -40.27 -20.16
C LYS A 3 18.94 -39.22 -19.28
N THR A 4 20.09 -38.77 -19.66
CA THR A 4 20.80 -37.61 -19.13
C THR A 4 20.06 -36.32 -19.50
N SER A 5 19.71 -35.52 -18.49
CA SER A 5 19.15 -34.17 -18.69
C SER A 5 20.26 -33.23 -19.21
N PRO A 6 19.95 -32.31 -20.14
CA PRO A 6 20.95 -31.34 -20.60
C PRO A 6 21.18 -30.28 -19.52
N GLU A 7 22.46 -30.09 -19.17
CA GLU A 7 22.94 -28.98 -18.36
C GLU A 7 22.58 -27.64 -19.01
N ARG A 8 21.85 -26.79 -18.27
CA ARG A 8 21.59 -25.41 -18.69
C ARG A 8 22.87 -24.59 -18.47
N HIS A 9 23.69 -24.44 -19.45
CA HIS A 9 24.73 -23.42 -19.46
C HIS A 9 24.07 -22.04 -19.46
N HIS A 10 24.13 -21.34 -18.32
CA HIS A 10 23.81 -19.91 -18.24
C HIS A 10 24.84 -19.13 -19.07
N PHE A 11 24.46 -18.77 -20.26
CA PHE A 11 25.15 -17.77 -21.07
C PHE A 11 24.96 -16.41 -20.37
N VAL A 12 25.90 -16.03 -19.50
CA VAL A 12 25.99 -14.67 -18.96
C VAL A 12 26.30 -13.76 -20.14
N SER A 13 25.38 -12.87 -20.54
CA SER A 13 25.55 -12.01 -21.69
C SER A 13 26.80 -11.14 -21.50
N SER A 14 27.51 -10.81 -22.59
CA SER A 14 28.72 -9.95 -22.58
C SER A 14 28.47 -8.63 -21.82
N ASN A 15 27.27 -8.13 -21.85
CA ASN A 15 26.81 -6.94 -21.14
C ASN A 15 26.76 -7.12 -19.59
N GLU A 16 26.47 -8.31 -19.08
CA GLU A 16 26.47 -8.58 -17.62
C GLU A 16 27.89 -8.68 -17.07
N LYS A 17 28.82 -9.27 -17.81
CA LYS A 17 30.26 -9.29 -17.45
C LYS A 17 30.84 -7.88 -17.43
N ALA A 18 30.52 -7.04 -18.41
CA ALA A 18 30.95 -5.65 -18.44
C ALA A 18 30.41 -4.85 -17.24
N LYS A 19 29.14 -5.00 -16.89
CA LYS A 19 28.52 -4.37 -15.71
C LYS A 19 29.19 -4.83 -14.42
N SER A 20 29.47 -6.12 -14.26
CA SER A 20 30.15 -6.69 -13.11
C SER A 20 31.54 -6.09 -12.92
N ASN A 21 32.32 -5.95 -14.00
CA ASN A 21 33.65 -5.34 -13.96
C ASN A 21 33.60 -3.85 -13.55
N ILE A 22 32.60 -3.10 -14.06
CA ILE A 22 32.39 -1.69 -13.70
C ILE A 22 32.04 -1.58 -12.22
N ILE A 23 31.15 -2.44 -11.72
CA ILE A 23 30.77 -2.47 -10.28
C ILE A 23 32.00 -2.75 -9.41
N ALA A 24 32.82 -3.74 -9.77
CA ALA A 24 34.03 -4.07 -9.01
C ALA A 24 35.00 -2.86 -8.92
N ARG A 25 35.22 -2.15 -10.04
CA ARG A 25 36.05 -0.95 -10.06
C ARG A 25 35.47 0.19 -9.22
N LEU A 26 34.16 0.43 -9.28
CA LEU A 26 33.48 1.42 -8.46
C LEU A 26 33.61 1.11 -6.96
N VAL A 27 33.44 -0.15 -6.57
CA VAL A 27 33.63 -0.60 -5.17
C VAL A 27 35.09 -0.38 -4.72
N GLN A 28 36.05 -0.67 -5.56
CA GLN A 28 37.47 -0.47 -5.25
C GLN A 28 37.79 1.01 -5.03
N ILE A 29 37.30 1.90 -5.90
CA ILE A 29 37.47 3.35 -5.78
C ILE A 29 36.80 3.85 -4.50
N ALA A 30 35.51 3.50 -4.26
CA ALA A 30 34.78 3.94 -3.09
C ALA A 30 35.47 3.51 -1.76
N ARG A 31 36.05 2.30 -1.72
CA ARG A 31 36.81 1.83 -0.56
C ARG A 31 38.13 2.56 -0.38
N LYS A 32 38.88 2.77 -1.47
CA LYS A 32 40.16 3.49 -1.44
C LYS A 32 39.99 4.92 -0.94
N ASP A 33 38.98 5.62 -1.44
CA ASP A 33 38.70 7.02 -1.13
C ASP A 33 37.80 7.18 0.12
N ARG A 34 37.47 6.08 0.81
CA ARG A 34 36.64 6.05 2.04
C ARG A 34 35.34 6.83 1.92
N LEU A 35 34.65 6.72 0.77
CA LEU A 35 33.41 7.45 0.54
C LEU A 35 32.32 7.04 1.55
N SER A 36 31.69 8.03 2.15
CA SER A 36 30.46 7.83 2.91
C SER A 36 29.30 7.44 1.98
N TYR A 37 28.17 7.03 2.55
CA TYR A 37 26.96 6.75 1.79
C TYR A 37 26.51 7.95 0.96
N ASP A 38 26.54 9.14 1.56
CA ASP A 38 26.11 10.39 0.89
C ASP A 38 27.08 10.81 -0.19
N ASP A 39 28.39 10.69 0.04
CA ASP A 39 29.42 10.95 -0.96
C ASP A 39 29.26 10.01 -2.18
N PHE A 40 29.03 8.73 -1.93
CA PHE A 40 28.82 7.76 -3.00
C PHE A 40 27.56 8.08 -3.83
N LEU A 41 26.46 8.46 -3.17
CA LEU A 41 25.25 8.91 -3.87
C LEU A 41 25.51 10.16 -4.71
N TYR A 42 26.23 11.15 -4.14
CA TYR A 42 26.60 12.37 -4.84
C TYR A 42 27.45 12.08 -6.09
N VAL A 43 28.49 11.27 -5.95
CA VAL A 43 29.35 10.86 -7.09
C VAL A 43 28.54 10.16 -8.18
N CYS A 44 27.67 9.22 -7.80
CA CYS A 44 26.79 8.55 -8.76
C CYS A 44 25.82 9.52 -9.46
N GLN A 45 25.34 10.53 -8.76
CA GLN A 45 24.47 11.56 -9.33
C GLN A 45 25.22 12.43 -10.32
N GLN A 46 26.44 12.89 -10.00
CA GLN A 46 27.28 13.69 -10.87
C GLN A 46 27.73 12.89 -12.11
N ALA A 47 28.09 11.62 -11.93
CA ALA A 47 28.44 10.74 -13.05
C ALA A 47 27.26 10.59 -14.03
N ARG A 48 26.06 10.37 -13.53
CA ARG A 48 24.84 10.34 -14.38
C ARG A 48 24.63 11.65 -15.14
N ARG A 49 24.84 12.78 -14.46
CA ARG A 49 24.69 14.12 -15.05
C ARG A 49 25.71 14.34 -16.17
N LYS A 50 26.99 14.03 -15.92
CA LYS A 50 28.07 14.17 -16.91
C LYS A 50 27.89 13.25 -18.13
N LEU A 51 27.36 12.03 -17.90
CA LEU A 51 27.07 11.06 -18.97
C LEU A 51 25.75 11.33 -19.71
N GLY A 52 24.99 12.37 -19.33
CA GLY A 52 23.69 12.67 -19.94
C GLY A 52 22.62 11.58 -19.68
N LEU A 53 22.88 10.67 -18.73
CA LEU A 53 21.97 9.54 -18.45
C LEU A 53 20.72 10.05 -17.76
N ARG A 54 19.59 9.99 -18.45
CA ARG A 54 18.27 10.29 -17.92
C ARG A 54 17.47 9.00 -17.76
N ARG A 55 16.70 8.91 -16.69
CA ARG A 55 15.73 7.81 -16.60
C ARG A 55 14.74 7.94 -17.75
N PRO A 56 14.49 6.89 -18.52
CA PRO A 56 13.42 6.93 -19.51
C PRO A 56 12.12 7.32 -18.80
N LYS A 57 11.39 8.27 -19.38
CA LYS A 57 10.06 8.63 -18.89
C LYS A 57 9.18 7.39 -19.05
N ARG A 58 8.88 6.71 -17.93
CA ARG A 58 7.86 5.67 -17.95
C ARG A 58 6.52 6.38 -18.16
N GLU A 59 5.81 6.01 -19.20
CA GLU A 59 4.41 6.41 -19.34
C GLU A 59 3.67 6.00 -18.05
N ARG A 60 3.14 6.97 -17.36
CA ARG A 60 2.27 6.71 -16.20
C ARG A 60 0.92 6.32 -16.75
N LYS A 61 0.69 5.02 -16.93
CA LYS A 61 -0.66 4.53 -17.21
C LYS A 61 -1.52 4.85 -15.99
N LEU A 62 -2.65 5.50 -16.23
CA LEU A 62 -3.64 5.72 -15.17
C LEU A 62 -4.07 4.35 -14.64
N PRO A 63 -4.22 4.19 -13.31
CA PRO A 63 -4.73 2.96 -12.74
C PRO A 63 -6.12 2.66 -13.32
N GLN A 64 -6.32 1.46 -13.84
CA GLN A 64 -7.66 1.02 -14.24
C GLN A 64 -8.43 0.71 -12.96
N LEU A 65 -9.40 1.56 -12.63
CA LEU A 65 -10.28 1.37 -11.48
C LEU A 65 -11.34 0.30 -11.79
N LEU A 66 -11.86 -0.33 -10.74
CA LEU A 66 -13.04 -1.20 -10.89
C LEU A 66 -14.27 -0.34 -11.18
N GLY A 67 -15.10 -0.78 -12.11
CA GLY A 67 -16.45 -0.24 -12.24
C GLY A 67 -17.27 -0.52 -10.98
N GLU A 68 -18.28 0.32 -10.73
CA GLU A 68 -19.13 0.19 -9.53
C GLU A 68 -19.78 -1.21 -9.43
N GLY A 69 -20.24 -1.76 -10.55
CA GLY A 69 -20.82 -3.11 -10.59
C GLY A 69 -19.84 -4.21 -10.18
N ASP A 70 -18.58 -4.11 -10.62
CA ASP A 70 -17.54 -5.07 -10.25
C ASP A 70 -17.15 -4.94 -8.79
N LEU A 71 -17.07 -3.72 -8.28
CA LEU A 71 -16.78 -3.46 -6.87
C LEU A 71 -17.87 -4.03 -5.95
N LYS A 72 -19.14 -3.77 -6.28
CA LYS A 72 -20.31 -4.33 -5.56
C LYS A 72 -20.30 -5.87 -5.61
N ARG A 73 -20.05 -6.44 -6.79
CA ARG A 73 -19.97 -7.90 -6.97
C ARG A 73 -18.83 -8.52 -6.17
N PHE A 74 -17.66 -7.85 -6.12
CA PHE A 74 -16.52 -8.28 -5.32
C PHE A 74 -16.88 -8.38 -3.84
N PHE A 75 -17.45 -7.33 -3.25
CA PHE A 75 -17.82 -7.33 -1.83
C PHE A 75 -19.00 -8.26 -1.52
N ARG A 76 -19.95 -8.44 -2.44
CA ARG A 76 -21.03 -9.42 -2.28
C ARG A 76 -20.50 -10.85 -2.17
N VAL A 77 -19.56 -11.23 -3.03
CA VAL A 77 -18.95 -12.57 -2.97
C VAL A 77 -18.23 -12.79 -1.64
N ILE A 78 -17.59 -11.78 -1.09
CA ILE A 78 -16.93 -11.88 0.23
C ILE A 78 -17.98 -12.15 1.33
N GLN A 79 -19.10 -11.44 1.31
CA GLN A 79 -20.21 -11.64 2.25
C GLN A 79 -20.81 -13.04 2.12
N ASP A 80 -21.09 -13.48 0.89
CA ASP A 80 -21.68 -14.79 0.60
C ASP A 80 -20.76 -15.94 1.02
N CYS A 81 -19.45 -15.75 1.02
CA CYS A 81 -18.48 -16.73 1.53
C CYS A 81 -18.49 -16.90 3.06
N GLY A 82 -19.10 -15.98 3.80
CA GLY A 82 -19.28 -16.06 5.26
C GLY A 82 -18.01 -15.89 6.10
N ASP A 83 -16.85 -15.53 5.53
CA ASP A 83 -15.65 -15.23 6.29
C ASP A 83 -15.70 -13.76 6.76
N VAL A 84 -16.32 -13.56 7.93
CA VAL A 84 -16.51 -12.24 8.53
C VAL A 84 -15.18 -11.52 8.77
N GLY A 85 -14.11 -12.25 9.12
CA GLY A 85 -12.78 -11.68 9.31
C GLY A 85 -12.21 -11.08 8.04
N HIS A 86 -12.32 -11.80 6.92
CA HIS A 86 -11.91 -11.31 5.61
C HIS A 86 -12.78 -10.13 5.15
N GLU A 87 -14.09 -10.20 5.37
CA GLU A 87 -15.00 -9.12 4.99
C GLU A 87 -14.60 -7.81 5.69
N ILE A 88 -14.46 -7.84 7.02
CA ILE A 88 -14.10 -6.66 7.81
C ILE A 88 -12.73 -6.14 7.41
N MET A 89 -11.74 -7.03 7.24
CA MET A 89 -10.38 -6.65 6.84
C MET A 89 -10.33 -5.97 5.47
N LEU A 90 -11.04 -6.50 4.48
CA LEU A 90 -11.03 -5.96 3.13
C LEU A 90 -11.86 -4.67 3.01
N LYS A 91 -12.99 -4.56 3.72
CA LYS A 91 -13.73 -3.30 3.84
C LYS A 91 -12.89 -2.23 4.55
N PHE A 92 -12.21 -2.59 5.63
CA PHE A 92 -11.29 -1.67 6.33
C PHE A 92 -10.18 -1.17 5.38
N LEU A 93 -9.53 -2.08 4.66
CA LEU A 93 -8.49 -1.75 3.68
C LEU A 93 -9.01 -0.80 2.59
N PHE A 94 -10.23 -1.01 2.13
CA PHE A 94 -10.88 -0.17 1.14
C PHE A 94 -11.18 1.23 1.70
N PHE A 95 -11.90 1.32 2.82
CA PHE A 95 -12.34 2.60 3.39
C PHE A 95 -11.18 3.50 3.85
N THR A 96 -10.17 2.91 4.46
CA THR A 96 -9.05 3.69 5.03
C THR A 96 -7.98 4.04 4.01
N ALA A 97 -7.99 3.40 2.84
CA ALA A 97 -6.93 3.49 1.84
C ALA A 97 -5.51 3.24 2.40
N VAL A 98 -5.40 2.52 3.53
CA VAL A 98 -4.12 2.18 4.17
C VAL A 98 -3.28 1.27 3.27
N ARG A 99 -1.96 1.33 3.38
CA ARG A 99 -1.11 0.38 2.64
C ARG A 99 -1.22 -1.01 3.26
N VAL A 100 -1.21 -2.05 2.42
CA VAL A 100 -1.29 -3.44 2.91
C VAL A 100 -0.17 -3.79 3.91
N SER A 101 1.02 -3.23 3.73
CA SER A 101 2.14 -3.41 4.66
C SER A 101 1.93 -2.69 6.00
N GLU A 102 1.14 -1.65 6.04
CA GLU A 102 0.75 -0.94 7.25
C GLU A 102 -0.40 -1.68 7.94
N LEU A 103 -1.43 -2.09 7.18
CA LEU A 103 -2.59 -2.83 7.68
C LEU A 103 -2.20 -4.03 8.56
N VAL A 104 -1.23 -4.82 8.11
CA VAL A 104 -0.81 -6.04 8.83
C VAL A 104 -0.12 -5.75 10.17
N ASN A 105 0.30 -4.50 10.40
CA ASN A 105 1.01 -4.08 11.61
C ASN A 105 0.11 -3.27 12.58
N ILE A 106 -1.14 -2.95 12.23
CA ILE A 106 -2.06 -2.24 13.11
C ILE A 106 -2.37 -3.12 14.31
N LYS A 107 -2.16 -2.58 15.50
CA LYS A 107 -2.49 -3.24 16.77
C LYS A 107 -3.91 -2.85 17.22
N VAL A 108 -4.51 -3.66 18.07
CA VAL A 108 -5.82 -3.36 18.66
C VAL A 108 -5.80 -2.01 19.39
N GLY A 109 -4.71 -1.71 20.10
CA GLY A 109 -4.54 -0.44 20.83
C GLY A 109 -4.36 0.80 19.97
N ASP A 110 -4.10 0.64 18.67
CA ASP A 110 -3.97 1.76 17.72
C ASP A 110 -5.33 2.28 17.24
N VAL A 111 -6.43 1.57 17.54
CA VAL A 111 -7.79 1.88 17.07
C VAL A 111 -8.54 2.72 18.08
N ASP A 112 -8.84 3.96 17.74
CA ASP A 112 -9.75 4.81 18.48
C ASP A 112 -11.15 4.76 17.85
N LEU A 113 -12.02 3.96 18.46
CA LEU A 113 -13.41 3.84 18.02
C LEU A 113 -14.23 5.12 18.27
N GLY A 114 -13.85 5.91 19.29
CA GLY A 114 -14.54 7.15 19.62
C GLY A 114 -14.44 8.19 18.52
N SER A 115 -13.23 8.46 18.09
CA SER A 115 -12.93 9.44 17.04
C SER A 115 -12.84 8.84 15.63
N CYS A 116 -13.12 7.54 15.44
CA CYS A 116 -13.00 6.83 14.15
C CYS A 116 -11.61 6.98 13.50
N LYS A 117 -10.56 6.92 14.32
CA LYS A 117 -9.16 7.10 13.91
C LYS A 117 -8.35 5.84 14.20
N VAL A 118 -7.30 5.63 13.40
CA VAL A 118 -6.31 4.58 13.66
C VAL A 118 -4.93 5.16 13.52
N PHE A 119 -4.09 4.92 14.52
CA PHE A 119 -2.70 5.32 14.51
C PHE A 119 -1.88 4.36 13.65
N ILE A 120 -1.04 4.91 12.78
CA ILE A 120 -0.10 4.16 11.94
C ILE A 120 1.31 4.51 12.39
N ASP A 121 1.93 3.56 13.10
CA ASP A 121 3.33 3.65 13.52
C ASP A 121 4.26 3.43 12.33
N ARG A 122 5.26 4.27 12.18
CA ARG A 122 6.31 4.17 11.17
C ARG A 122 5.83 3.92 9.75
N GLY A 123 4.92 4.74 9.27
CA GLY A 123 4.54 4.78 7.87
C GLY A 123 5.76 4.94 6.96
N LYS A 124 5.55 4.89 5.64
CA LYS A 124 6.64 5.11 4.67
C LYS A 124 7.39 6.41 4.97
N GLY A 125 8.72 6.33 5.18
CA GLY A 125 9.56 7.46 5.59
C GLY A 125 9.63 7.68 7.11
N ALA A 126 9.25 6.69 7.94
CA ALA A 126 9.28 6.71 9.41
C ALA A 126 8.45 7.85 10.03
N LYS A 127 7.36 8.27 9.37
CA LYS A 127 6.42 9.27 9.88
C LYS A 127 5.16 8.61 10.38
N ASP A 128 4.81 8.91 11.61
CA ASP A 128 3.56 8.51 12.22
C ASP A 128 2.41 9.35 11.68
N ARG A 129 1.23 8.76 11.60
CA ARG A 129 0.02 9.46 11.20
C ARG A 129 -1.24 8.75 11.67
N TYR A 130 -2.33 9.48 11.67
CA TYR A 130 -3.66 8.88 11.80
C TYR A 130 -4.31 8.67 10.43
N ILE A 131 -5.06 7.59 10.30
CA ILE A 131 -5.99 7.35 9.20
C ILE A 131 -7.41 7.36 9.74
N LEU A 132 -8.38 7.63 8.87
CA LEU A 132 -9.81 7.68 9.22
C LEU A 132 -10.53 6.44 8.70
N PHE A 133 -11.58 6.03 9.40
CA PHE A 133 -12.57 5.09 8.91
C PHE A 133 -13.99 5.68 9.09
N PRO A 134 -14.98 5.27 8.26
CA PRO A 134 -16.31 5.87 8.31
C PRO A 134 -17.02 5.54 9.63
N ALA A 135 -17.80 6.49 10.15
CA ALA A 135 -18.58 6.32 11.38
C ALA A 135 -19.54 5.12 11.29
N SER A 136 -20.09 4.84 10.10
CA SER A 136 -20.92 3.66 9.84
C SER A 136 -20.20 2.33 10.08
N PHE A 137 -18.88 2.31 9.98
CA PHE A 137 -18.07 1.11 10.18
C PHE A 137 -17.65 0.90 11.64
N ARG A 138 -17.91 1.87 12.54
CA ARG A 138 -17.54 1.84 13.97
C ARG A 138 -18.09 0.61 14.68
N LEU A 139 -19.38 0.32 14.51
CA LEU A 139 -20.03 -0.82 15.18
C LEU A 139 -19.48 -2.15 14.68
N VAL A 140 -19.18 -2.25 13.40
CA VAL A 140 -18.56 -3.45 12.80
C VAL A 140 -17.18 -3.71 13.41
N LEU A 141 -16.33 -2.68 13.50
CA LEU A 141 -15.02 -2.80 14.16
C LEU A 141 -15.15 -3.12 15.65
N LYS A 142 -16.09 -2.48 16.36
CA LYS A 142 -16.34 -2.78 17.79
C LYS A 142 -16.69 -4.24 17.98
N SER A 143 -17.61 -4.79 17.19
CA SER A 143 -18.00 -6.20 17.25
C SER A 143 -16.82 -7.12 16.91
N HIS A 144 -16.00 -6.76 15.92
CA HIS A 144 -14.81 -7.51 15.57
C HIS A 144 -13.80 -7.59 16.73
N LEU A 145 -13.54 -6.47 17.39
CA LEU A 145 -12.62 -6.41 18.54
C LEU A 145 -13.18 -7.21 19.73
N GLN A 146 -14.48 -7.13 19.99
CA GLN A 146 -15.15 -7.89 21.06
C GLN A 146 -15.14 -9.41 20.81
N ALA A 147 -15.28 -9.82 19.55
CA ALA A 147 -15.20 -11.23 19.16
C ALA A 147 -13.76 -11.79 19.21
N ASN A 148 -12.74 -10.92 19.23
CA ASN A 148 -11.34 -11.30 19.22
C ASN A 148 -10.54 -10.62 20.35
N PRO A 149 -10.91 -10.80 21.63
CA PRO A 149 -10.35 -10.02 22.75
C PRO A 149 -8.88 -10.34 23.04
N LYS A 150 -8.36 -11.44 22.53
CA LYS A 150 -6.97 -11.87 22.74
C LYS A 150 -6.03 -11.41 21.62
N ASN A 151 -6.56 -10.81 20.57
CA ASN A 151 -5.74 -10.36 19.45
C ASN A 151 -4.82 -9.21 19.87
N ARG A 152 -3.57 -9.28 19.46
CA ARG A 152 -2.61 -8.17 19.54
C ARG A 152 -2.74 -7.23 18.34
N TYR A 153 -2.91 -7.81 17.14
CA TYR A 153 -3.09 -7.07 15.90
C TYR A 153 -4.58 -6.96 15.57
N LEU A 154 -4.95 -5.90 14.87
CA LEU A 154 -6.35 -5.67 14.46
C LEU A 154 -6.90 -6.87 13.67
N PHE A 155 -6.08 -7.43 12.80
CA PHE A 155 -6.40 -8.64 12.03
C PHE A 155 -5.32 -9.70 12.23
N GLU A 156 -5.72 -10.84 12.76
CA GLU A 156 -4.85 -11.98 12.98
C GLU A 156 -5.29 -13.21 12.22
N THR A 157 -4.34 -14.06 11.92
CA THR A 157 -4.57 -15.39 11.37
C THR A 157 -5.01 -16.36 12.48
N ARG A 158 -5.55 -17.52 12.12
CA ARG A 158 -5.88 -18.60 13.08
C ARG A 158 -4.67 -19.08 13.90
N ARG A 159 -3.45 -18.68 13.54
CA ARG A 159 -2.20 -19.00 14.27
C ARG A 159 -1.80 -17.88 15.25
N PHE A 160 -2.71 -16.97 15.56
CA PHE A 160 -2.48 -15.85 16.50
C PHE A 160 -1.31 -14.93 16.12
N GLY A 161 -1.13 -14.70 14.84
CA GLY A 161 -0.15 -13.75 14.32
C GLY A 161 -0.71 -12.91 13.18
N PRO A 162 -0.02 -11.81 12.84
CA PRO A 162 -0.49 -10.91 11.79
C PRO A 162 -0.54 -11.60 10.42
N PHE A 163 -1.43 -11.14 9.57
CA PHE A 163 -1.38 -11.52 8.16
C PHE A 163 -0.09 -11.01 7.51
N THR A 164 0.37 -11.71 6.47
CA THR A 164 1.42 -11.15 5.60
C THR A 164 0.78 -10.39 4.44
N PRO A 165 1.44 -9.34 3.91
CA PRO A 165 0.95 -8.64 2.72
C PRO A 165 0.66 -9.59 1.54
N ARG A 166 1.51 -10.60 1.35
CA ARG A 166 1.32 -11.64 0.32
C ARG A 166 0.04 -12.45 0.54
N ARG A 167 -0.26 -12.80 1.81
CA ARG A 167 -1.49 -13.56 2.12
C ARG A 167 -2.72 -12.74 1.82
N ILE A 168 -2.74 -11.44 2.16
CA ILE A 168 -3.85 -10.55 1.82
C ILE A 168 -4.01 -10.43 0.29
N GLN A 169 -2.91 -10.33 -0.46
CA GLN A 169 -2.97 -10.34 -1.92
C GLN A 169 -3.59 -11.63 -2.46
N GLN A 170 -3.24 -12.80 -1.90
CA GLN A 170 -3.83 -14.09 -2.28
C GLN A 170 -5.33 -14.14 -1.98
N ILE A 171 -5.77 -13.63 -0.82
CA ILE A 171 -7.18 -13.55 -0.43
C ILE A 171 -7.94 -12.69 -1.44
N VAL A 172 -7.42 -11.50 -1.77
CA VAL A 172 -8.03 -10.60 -2.77
C VAL A 172 -8.13 -11.28 -4.14
N GLN A 173 -7.09 -12.00 -4.57
CA GLN A 173 -7.12 -12.73 -5.85
C GLN A 173 -8.13 -13.87 -5.84
N GLY A 174 -8.28 -14.58 -4.72
CA GLY A 174 -9.30 -15.63 -4.56
C GLY A 174 -10.71 -15.08 -4.75
N TYR A 175 -11.05 -13.99 -4.04
CA TYR A 175 -12.37 -13.37 -4.17
C TYR A 175 -12.60 -12.72 -5.54
N ARG A 176 -11.55 -12.15 -6.15
CA ARG A 176 -11.61 -11.67 -7.52
C ARG A 176 -12.04 -12.75 -8.50
N ALA A 177 -11.41 -13.93 -8.39
CA ALA A 177 -11.70 -15.06 -9.26
C ALA A 177 -13.14 -15.57 -9.06
N GLN A 178 -13.60 -15.68 -7.80
CA GLN A 178 -14.97 -16.08 -7.46
C GLN A 178 -16.01 -15.06 -7.95
N ALA A 179 -15.67 -13.76 -7.93
CA ALA A 179 -16.53 -12.71 -8.46
C ALA A 179 -16.53 -12.64 -10.00
N GLY A 180 -15.77 -13.47 -10.70
CA GLY A 180 -15.66 -13.46 -12.16
C GLY A 180 -15.08 -12.16 -12.74
N ILE A 181 -14.27 -11.44 -11.95
CA ILE A 181 -13.65 -10.18 -12.40
C ILE A 181 -12.37 -10.50 -13.16
N THR A 182 -12.34 -10.15 -14.44
CA THR A 182 -11.18 -10.40 -15.33
C THR A 182 -10.03 -9.43 -15.08
N GLN A 183 -10.36 -8.17 -14.76
CA GLN A 183 -9.37 -7.14 -14.44
C GLN A 183 -8.56 -7.52 -13.17
N PRO A 184 -7.26 -7.23 -13.13
CA PRO A 184 -6.44 -7.46 -11.93
C PRO A 184 -6.94 -6.64 -10.74
N VAL A 185 -7.24 -7.30 -9.62
CA VAL A 185 -7.61 -6.65 -8.35
C VAL A 185 -6.51 -6.92 -7.33
N HIS A 186 -6.03 -5.88 -6.68
CA HIS A 186 -4.97 -5.98 -5.66
C HIS A 186 -5.15 -4.88 -4.60
N PRO A 187 -4.56 -5.01 -3.40
CA PRO A 187 -4.73 -4.04 -2.32
C PRO A 187 -4.46 -2.57 -2.71
N HIS A 188 -3.48 -2.32 -3.55
CA HIS A 188 -3.21 -0.95 -4.04
C HIS A 188 -4.32 -0.40 -4.94
N LEU A 189 -5.06 -1.26 -5.64
CA LEU A 189 -6.21 -0.83 -6.43
C LEU A 189 -7.32 -0.26 -5.54
N PHE A 190 -7.60 -0.90 -4.40
CA PHE A 190 -8.56 -0.37 -3.43
C PHE A 190 -8.18 1.02 -2.93
N ARG A 191 -6.90 1.21 -2.65
CA ARG A 191 -6.38 2.52 -2.27
C ARG A 191 -6.55 3.56 -3.40
N HIS A 192 -6.23 3.20 -4.64
CA HIS A 192 -6.45 4.08 -5.80
C HIS A 192 -7.93 4.39 -6.00
N GLN A 193 -8.80 3.39 -5.88
CA GLN A 193 -10.24 3.51 -5.97
C GLN A 193 -10.77 4.53 -4.94
N MET A 194 -10.39 4.36 -3.67
CA MET A 194 -10.83 5.24 -2.59
C MET A 194 -10.30 6.66 -2.77
N ILE A 195 -9.03 6.83 -3.12
CA ILE A 195 -8.45 8.16 -3.35
C ILE A 195 -9.16 8.86 -4.51
N THR A 196 -9.40 8.16 -5.61
CA THR A 196 -10.15 8.74 -6.75
C THR A 196 -11.56 9.10 -6.33
N TYR A 197 -12.24 8.26 -5.56
CA TYR A 197 -13.56 8.53 -5.03
C TYR A 197 -13.58 9.79 -4.15
N LEU A 198 -12.63 9.93 -3.22
CA LEU A 198 -12.53 11.12 -2.37
C LEU A 198 -12.24 12.39 -3.18
N THR A 199 -11.35 12.31 -4.18
CA THR A 199 -11.07 13.42 -5.10
C THR A 199 -12.33 13.82 -5.87
N SER A 200 -13.09 12.86 -6.40
CA SER A 200 -14.34 13.12 -7.14
C SER A 200 -15.44 13.72 -6.25
N ASN A 201 -15.35 13.52 -4.93
CA ASN A 201 -16.26 14.13 -3.96
C ASN A 201 -15.72 15.44 -3.35
N GLY A 202 -14.70 16.05 -3.95
CA GLY A 202 -14.26 17.39 -3.64
C GLY A 202 -13.18 17.52 -2.57
N LEU A 203 -12.60 16.40 -2.08
CA LEU A 203 -11.45 16.50 -1.19
C LEU A 203 -10.22 16.97 -1.97
N SER A 204 -9.55 17.97 -1.43
CA SER A 204 -8.30 18.48 -2.01
C SER A 204 -7.15 17.50 -1.91
N ASP A 205 -6.15 17.61 -2.77
CA ASP A 205 -4.93 16.78 -2.71
C ASP A 205 -4.26 16.83 -1.34
N ALA A 206 -4.30 17.96 -0.66
CA ALA A 206 -3.76 18.14 0.68
C ALA A 206 -4.50 17.30 1.72
N GLN A 207 -5.82 17.34 1.69
CA GLN A 207 -6.67 16.54 2.58
C GLN A 207 -6.45 15.05 2.34
N ILE A 208 -6.38 14.63 1.07
CA ILE A 208 -6.10 13.24 0.69
C ILE A 208 -4.71 12.81 1.15
N GLN A 209 -3.71 13.68 1.09
CA GLN A 209 -2.36 13.38 1.58
C GLN A 209 -2.32 13.13 3.09
N LEU A 210 -3.06 13.89 3.89
CA LEU A 210 -3.16 13.69 5.33
C LEU A 210 -3.73 12.30 5.67
N ILE A 211 -4.78 11.88 4.98
CA ILE A 211 -5.43 10.58 5.19
C ILE A 211 -4.54 9.45 4.67
N SER A 212 -4.01 9.59 3.48
CA SER A 212 -3.34 8.51 2.76
C SER A 212 -1.84 8.39 3.05
N GLY A 213 -1.20 9.45 3.54
CA GLY A 213 0.25 9.49 3.76
C GLY A 213 1.06 9.38 2.46
N HIS A 214 0.62 10.05 1.39
CA HIS A 214 1.43 10.19 0.19
C HIS A 214 2.53 11.22 0.41
N GLU A 215 3.78 10.80 0.23
CA GLU A 215 4.92 11.72 0.29
C GLU A 215 5.13 12.42 -1.04
N SER A 216 4.76 13.69 -1.14
CA SER A 216 5.48 14.61 -2.00
C SER A 216 5.96 15.79 -1.15
N LYS A 217 7.26 15.94 -1.02
CA LYS A 217 7.90 16.98 -0.18
C LYS A 217 7.47 18.41 -0.49
N LYS A 218 6.97 18.69 -1.68
CA LYS A 218 6.54 20.03 -2.10
C LYS A 218 5.16 20.46 -1.60
N SER A 219 4.31 19.50 -1.20
CA SER A 219 2.94 19.79 -0.78
C SER A 219 2.78 19.97 0.73
N LEU A 220 3.69 19.40 1.53
CA LEU A 220 3.60 19.44 2.99
C LEU A 220 3.91 20.81 3.60
N GLU A 221 4.77 21.61 2.98
CA GLU A 221 5.13 22.94 3.49
C GLU A 221 3.98 23.94 3.42
N ILE A 222 3.09 23.78 2.42
CA ILE A 222 1.95 24.68 2.21
C ILE A 222 0.78 24.34 3.15
N TYR A 223 0.70 23.09 3.62
CA TYR A 223 -0.48 22.52 4.30
C TYR A 223 -0.24 22.15 5.77
N GLN A 224 0.84 22.62 6.39
CA GLN A 224 1.15 22.39 7.80
C GLN A 224 0.04 22.85 8.78
N HIS A 225 -0.94 23.62 8.30
CA HIS A 225 -2.05 24.15 9.09
C HIS A 225 -3.37 23.39 8.92
N LEU A 226 -3.45 22.39 8.02
CA LEU A 226 -4.65 21.58 7.91
C LEU A 226 -4.62 20.52 8.99
N SER A 227 -5.47 20.66 9.99
CA SER A 227 -5.69 19.63 11.00
C SER A 227 -6.44 18.46 10.37
N LEU A 228 -6.23 17.25 10.88
CA LEU A 228 -7.00 16.08 10.46
C LEU A 228 -8.51 16.28 10.72
N ASP A 229 -8.85 17.07 11.75
CA ASP A 229 -10.23 17.40 12.11
C ASP A 229 -10.95 18.19 11.01
N ALA A 230 -10.24 19.08 10.29
CA ALA A 230 -10.81 19.80 9.15
C ALA A 230 -11.15 18.88 7.95
N VAL A 231 -10.52 17.71 7.90
CA VAL A 231 -10.72 16.73 6.84
C VAL A 231 -11.79 15.69 7.22
N GLU A 232 -12.01 15.51 8.51
CA GLU A 232 -12.87 14.45 9.05
C GLU A 232 -14.31 14.58 8.55
N GLN A 233 -14.87 15.77 8.61
CA GLN A 233 -16.25 16.01 8.15
C GLN A 233 -16.40 15.70 6.66
N ALA A 234 -15.52 16.22 5.81
CA ALA A 234 -15.54 15.98 4.37
C ALA A 234 -15.35 14.50 4.04
N TYR A 235 -14.50 13.79 4.81
CA TYR A 235 -14.30 12.35 4.68
C TYR A 235 -15.59 11.57 5.02
N GLN A 236 -16.24 11.90 6.12
CA GLN A 236 -17.47 11.21 6.55
C GLN A 236 -18.62 11.47 5.55
N GLU A 237 -18.77 12.70 5.07
CA GLU A 237 -19.77 13.05 4.08
C GLU A 237 -19.55 12.31 2.74
N ALA A 238 -18.31 12.22 2.28
CA ALA A 238 -17.96 11.50 1.06
C ALA A 238 -18.30 10.01 1.17
N LEU A 239 -18.01 9.38 2.32
CA LEU A 239 -18.22 7.94 2.52
C LEU A 239 -19.67 7.53 2.78
N GLN A 240 -20.55 8.45 3.18
CA GLN A 240 -21.99 8.16 3.26
C GLN A 240 -22.60 7.79 1.90
N ARG A 241 -21.95 8.19 0.80
CA ARG A 241 -22.39 7.93 -0.58
C ARG A 241 -21.81 6.63 -1.16
N VAL A 242 -20.94 5.92 -0.42
CA VAL A 242 -20.37 4.64 -0.89
C VAL A 242 -21.34 3.52 -0.61
N SER A 243 -21.85 2.88 -1.65
CA SER A 243 -22.69 1.67 -1.57
C SER A 243 -21.83 0.44 -1.90
N ILE A 244 -21.37 -0.27 -0.90
CA ILE A 244 -20.63 -1.56 -1.01
C ILE A 244 -21.18 -2.59 -0.05
#